data_af780d805cd52f8c598be8dd768e4a80
#
_entry.id   af780d805cd52f8c598be8dd768e4a80
#
_cell.length_a   1.000
_cell.length_b   1.000
_cell.length_c   1.000
_cell.angle_alpha   90.00
_cell.angle_beta   90.00
_cell.angle_gamma   90.00
#
_symmetry.space_group_name_H-M   'P 1'
#
loop_
_entity.id
_entity.type
_entity.pdbx_description
1 polymer ?
#
loop_
_entity_poly.entity_id
_entity_poly.type
_entity_poly.pdbx_seq_one_letter_code
_entity_poly.pdbx_strand_id
1 'polypeptide(L)'
;PPHQCFRRQRQMCIRDRKFVFGQDSAIDALTQAIRRARAGLRQEDKPIGSFLFAGPTGVGKTEVAKQLSKTLGLELIRFDMSEYMEKNAVARLIGAPPGYVGHEQGGLLTDAIIKNPHCVLLLDEIEKAHLDIFNVLLQVMDNASLTDSTGRKADFRNVILIMTSNVGSENIGSQSIGFSNNVSDIGSGALDKTFRPEFRNRLDKIVKFKALSVEIVER
;
A
#
# COMPACT_ATOMS: atom_id res chain seq x y z
N PRO A 1 -4.96 27.84 9.36
CA PRO A 1 -3.74 28.59 9.16
C PRO A 1 -2.60 27.67 8.73
N PRO A 2 -1.79 28.00 7.71
CA PRO A 2 -0.78 27.12 7.14
C PRO A 2 0.28 26.64 8.15
N HIS A 3 0.56 27.40 9.20
CA HIS A 3 1.53 27.06 10.24
C HIS A 3 1.18 25.84 11.10
N GLN A 4 -0.08 25.49 11.29
CA GLN A 4 -0.48 24.28 12.03
C GLN A 4 -0.27 23.00 11.22
N CYS A 5 -0.41 23.08 9.91
CA CYS A 5 -0.16 21.96 9.01
C CYS A 5 1.34 21.56 9.00
N PHE A 6 2.26 22.55 8.99
CA PHE A 6 3.70 22.31 9.07
C PHE A 6 4.17 21.71 10.41
N ARG A 7 3.56 22.09 11.54
CA ARG A 7 3.89 21.51 12.85
C ARG A 7 3.48 20.03 12.94
N ARG A 8 2.29 19.67 12.46
CA ARG A 8 1.85 18.26 12.45
C ARG A 8 2.72 17.38 11.55
N GLN A 9 3.20 17.91 10.43
CA GLN A 9 4.06 17.19 9.50
C GLN A 9 5.49 16.98 10.03
N ARG A 10 6.05 17.94 10.80
CA ARG A 10 7.31 17.75 11.51
C ARG A 10 7.20 16.72 12.62
N GLN A 11 6.08 16.70 13.33
CA GLN A 11 5.77 15.70 14.35
C GLN A 11 5.58 14.30 13.75
N MET A 12 5.10 14.19 12.51
CA MET A 12 4.99 12.94 11.76
C MET A 12 6.35 12.25 11.63
N CYS A 13 7.36 12.89 11.05
CA CYS A 13 8.69 12.30 10.89
C CYS A 13 9.37 11.92 12.23
N ILE A 14 9.18 12.73 13.28
CA ILE A 14 9.80 12.49 14.60
C ILE A 14 9.09 11.36 15.35
N ARG A 15 7.76 11.25 15.20
CA ARG A 15 6.97 10.25 15.90
C ARG A 15 7.09 8.86 15.25
N ASP A 16 7.13 8.81 13.93
CA ASP A 16 7.26 7.57 13.17
C ASP A 16 8.63 6.91 13.40
N ARG A 17 9.70 7.70 13.50
CA ARG A 17 11.05 7.23 13.85
C ARG A 17 11.17 6.64 15.25
N LYS A 18 10.26 6.98 16.18
CA LYS A 18 10.24 6.41 17.54
C LYS A 18 9.61 5.02 17.61
N PHE A 19 8.80 4.64 16.64
CA PHE A 19 8.05 3.37 16.62
C PHE A 19 8.54 2.39 15.56
N VAL A 20 9.24 2.89 14.53
CA VAL A 20 9.78 2.05 13.45
C VAL A 20 11.26 2.35 13.30
N PHE A 21 12.08 1.52 13.92
CA PHE A 21 13.53 1.67 13.91
C PHE A 21 14.15 1.22 12.56
N GLY A 22 15.16 1.95 12.08
CA GLY A 22 15.96 1.55 10.93
C GLY A 22 15.31 1.73 9.56
N GLN A 23 14.14 2.39 9.45
CA GLN A 23 13.39 2.60 8.21
C GLN A 23 13.25 4.08 7.81
N ASP A 24 14.18 4.94 8.24
CA ASP A 24 14.11 6.40 8.04
C ASP A 24 13.94 6.79 6.57
N SER A 25 14.65 6.13 5.65
CA SER A 25 14.54 6.40 4.22
C SER A 25 13.15 6.11 3.65
N ALA A 26 12.49 5.08 4.18
CA ALA A 26 11.13 4.71 3.80
C ALA A 26 10.12 5.75 4.29
N ILE A 27 10.25 6.18 5.54
CA ILE A 27 9.40 7.20 6.16
C ILE A 27 9.55 8.55 5.45
N ASP A 28 10.78 8.95 5.12
CA ASP A 28 11.05 10.22 4.42
C ASP A 28 10.46 10.19 3.00
N ALA A 29 10.62 9.09 2.26
CA ALA A 29 10.06 8.94 0.92
C ALA A 29 8.52 9.05 0.92
N LEU A 30 7.86 8.37 1.87
CA LEU A 30 6.41 8.41 2.05
C LEU A 30 5.93 9.82 2.42
N THR A 31 6.61 10.47 3.37
CA THR A 31 6.29 11.82 3.80
C THR A 31 6.40 12.84 2.67
N GLN A 32 7.44 12.74 1.84
CA GLN A 32 7.60 13.61 0.67
C GLN A 32 6.47 13.44 -0.34
N ALA A 33 6.08 12.19 -0.65
CA ALA A 33 5.01 11.92 -1.59
C ALA A 33 3.66 12.46 -1.09
N ILE A 34 3.33 12.26 0.19
CA ILE A 34 2.10 12.79 0.79
C ILE A 34 2.11 14.33 0.81
N ARG A 35 3.27 14.96 1.07
CA ARG A 35 3.40 16.44 1.00
C ARG A 35 3.11 16.98 -0.39
N ARG A 36 3.65 16.34 -1.44
CA ARG A 36 3.38 16.73 -2.85
C ARG A 36 1.90 16.64 -3.17
N ALA A 37 1.26 15.53 -2.80
CA ALA A 37 -0.16 15.32 -3.04
C ALA A 37 -1.02 16.38 -2.34
N ARG A 38 -0.73 16.71 -1.07
CA ARG A 38 -1.45 17.74 -0.31
C ARG A 38 -1.19 19.17 -0.78
N ALA A 39 -0.06 19.41 -1.45
CA ALA A 39 0.25 20.72 -2.05
C ALA A 39 -0.50 20.96 -3.36
N GLY A 40 -1.41 20.07 -3.77
CA GLY A 40 -2.16 20.21 -5.02
C GLY A 40 -1.36 19.83 -6.28
N LEU A 41 -0.16 19.27 -6.13
CA LEU A 41 0.70 18.86 -7.25
C LEU A 41 0.36 17.43 -7.73
N ARG A 42 -0.91 17.05 -7.65
CA ARG A 42 -1.41 15.74 -8.09
C ARG A 42 -2.43 15.90 -9.21
N GLN A 43 -2.64 14.84 -9.96
CA GLN A 43 -3.78 14.74 -10.89
C GLN A 43 -5.06 14.57 -10.08
N GLU A 44 -6.13 15.30 -10.43
CA GLU A 44 -7.40 15.30 -9.68
C GLU A 44 -8.10 13.94 -9.68
N ASP A 45 -7.88 13.15 -10.73
CA ASP A 45 -8.50 11.82 -10.92
C ASP A 45 -7.68 10.67 -10.34
N LYS A 46 -6.72 10.95 -9.42
CA LYS A 46 -5.91 9.91 -8.77
C LYS A 46 -6.06 9.93 -7.25
N PRO A 47 -5.81 8.79 -6.57
CA PRO A 47 -5.69 8.74 -5.12
C PRO A 47 -4.65 9.74 -4.59
N ILE A 48 -4.66 10.01 -3.28
CA ILE A 48 -3.62 10.87 -2.64
C ILE A 48 -2.23 10.33 -2.91
N GLY A 49 -2.10 9.00 -2.91
CA GLY A 49 -0.87 8.31 -3.28
C GLY A 49 -1.06 6.80 -3.22
N SER A 50 -0.32 6.11 -4.08
CA SER A 50 -0.31 4.65 -4.21
C SER A 50 1.09 4.12 -3.95
N PHE A 51 1.27 3.42 -2.82
CA PHE A 51 2.58 2.99 -2.32
C PHE A 51 2.68 1.48 -2.24
N LEU A 52 3.81 0.92 -2.66
CA LEU A 52 4.14 -0.48 -2.44
C LEU A 52 5.29 -0.58 -1.42
N PHE A 53 5.04 -1.19 -0.27
CA PHE A 53 6.02 -1.48 0.76
C PHE A 53 6.59 -2.88 0.53
N ALA A 54 7.82 -2.96 0.05
CA ALA A 54 8.49 -4.21 -0.27
C ALA A 54 9.62 -4.50 0.71
N GLY A 55 9.72 -5.74 1.19
CA GLY A 55 10.79 -6.16 2.11
C GLY A 55 10.41 -7.38 2.94
N PRO A 56 11.32 -7.89 3.77
CA PRO A 56 11.12 -9.09 4.57
C PRO A 56 9.91 -9.01 5.50
N THR A 57 9.42 -10.17 5.91
CA THR A 57 8.39 -10.25 6.96
C THR A 57 8.94 -9.73 8.29
N GLY A 58 8.11 -9.09 9.10
CA GLY A 58 8.48 -8.65 10.45
C GLY A 58 9.25 -7.32 10.54
N VAL A 59 9.58 -6.66 9.41
CA VAL A 59 10.36 -5.40 9.43
C VAL A 59 9.53 -4.14 9.72
N GLY A 60 8.23 -4.27 9.99
CA GLY A 60 7.36 -3.16 10.40
C GLY A 60 6.57 -2.50 9.28
N LYS A 61 6.41 -3.11 8.08
CA LYS A 61 5.62 -2.53 6.97
C LYS A 61 4.21 -2.14 7.38
N THR A 62 3.48 -3.06 7.99
CA THR A 62 2.11 -2.85 8.48
C THR A 62 2.08 -1.81 9.61
N GLU A 63 3.10 -1.79 10.48
CA GLU A 63 3.18 -0.82 11.57
C GLU A 63 3.40 0.60 11.06
N VAL A 64 4.21 0.81 10.03
CA VAL A 64 4.36 2.13 9.37
C VAL A 64 3.02 2.64 8.85
N ALA A 65 2.22 1.79 8.22
CA ALA A 65 0.88 2.18 7.75
C ALA A 65 -0.06 2.57 8.90
N LYS A 66 -0.01 1.84 10.03
CA LYS A 66 -0.79 2.17 11.25
C LYS A 66 -0.35 3.50 11.86
N GLN A 67 0.96 3.72 11.99
CA GLN A 67 1.47 4.98 12.55
C GLN A 67 1.16 6.16 11.64
N LEU A 68 1.24 5.96 10.31
CA LEU A 68 0.83 6.96 9.34
C LEU A 68 -0.62 7.37 9.52
N SER A 69 -1.56 6.41 9.61
CA SER A 69 -2.98 6.70 9.79
C SER A 69 -3.23 7.47 11.08
N LYS A 70 -2.63 7.05 12.20
CA LYS A 70 -2.72 7.74 13.50
C LYS A 70 -2.18 9.18 13.42
N THR A 71 -1.04 9.37 12.78
CA THR A 71 -0.39 10.70 12.68
C THR A 71 -1.18 11.66 11.80
N LEU A 72 -1.81 11.13 10.74
CA LEU A 72 -2.68 11.90 9.85
C LEU A 72 -4.08 12.11 10.42
N GLY A 73 -4.48 11.37 11.47
CA GLY A 73 -5.83 11.36 12.01
C GLY A 73 -6.85 10.75 11.05
N LEU A 74 -6.41 9.77 10.24
CA LEU A 74 -7.24 9.07 9.26
C LEU A 74 -7.60 7.66 9.78
N GLU A 75 -8.74 7.15 9.36
CA GLU A 75 -9.12 5.75 9.59
C GLU A 75 -8.18 4.82 8.82
N LEU A 76 -7.79 3.69 9.44
CA LEU A 76 -7.05 2.63 8.79
C LEU A 76 -7.99 1.49 8.41
N ILE A 77 -8.18 1.27 7.13
CA ILE A 77 -8.92 0.14 6.59
C ILE A 77 -7.89 -0.89 6.11
N ARG A 78 -7.96 -2.11 6.65
CA ARG A 78 -7.01 -3.19 6.30
C ARG A 78 -7.75 -4.37 5.70
N PHE A 79 -7.23 -4.86 4.58
CA PHE A 79 -7.59 -6.14 3.98
C PHE A 79 -6.34 -7.00 3.85
N ASP A 80 -6.43 -8.25 4.29
CA ASP A 80 -5.37 -9.25 4.10
C ASP A 80 -5.62 -9.99 2.79
N MET A 81 -4.72 -9.85 1.84
CA MET A 81 -4.90 -10.42 0.51
C MET A 81 -4.74 -11.93 0.47
N SER A 82 -4.22 -12.54 1.52
CA SER A 82 -4.22 -13.99 1.66
C SER A 82 -5.64 -14.59 1.76
N GLU A 83 -6.63 -13.80 2.18
CA GLU A 83 -8.04 -14.19 2.20
C GLU A 83 -8.70 -14.09 0.82
N TYR A 84 -8.04 -13.45 -0.16
CA TYR A 84 -8.58 -13.13 -1.49
C TYR A 84 -7.77 -13.78 -2.61
N MET A 85 -7.25 -14.98 -2.38
CA MET A 85 -6.49 -15.78 -3.35
C MET A 85 -7.41 -16.42 -4.40
N GLU A 86 -8.64 -16.74 -4.00
CA GLU A 86 -9.61 -17.41 -4.86
C GLU A 86 -10.63 -16.46 -5.47
N LYS A 87 -11.11 -16.78 -6.66
CA LYS A 87 -12.09 -15.96 -7.40
C LYS A 87 -13.37 -15.66 -6.61
N ASN A 88 -13.86 -16.64 -5.83
CA ASN A 88 -15.05 -16.45 -4.98
C ASN A 88 -14.82 -15.42 -3.87
N ALA A 89 -13.62 -15.37 -3.31
CA ALA A 89 -13.25 -14.37 -2.31
C ALA A 89 -13.14 -12.97 -2.93
N VAL A 90 -12.62 -12.87 -4.16
CA VAL A 90 -12.60 -11.61 -4.92
C VAL A 90 -14.01 -11.04 -5.10
N ALA A 91 -14.99 -11.89 -5.43
CA ALA A 91 -16.39 -11.47 -5.58
C ALA A 91 -16.96 -10.84 -4.29
N ARG A 92 -16.53 -11.28 -3.10
CA ARG A 92 -16.91 -10.63 -1.83
C ARG A 92 -16.26 -9.25 -1.66
N LEU A 93 -15.03 -9.09 -2.13
CA LEU A 93 -14.30 -7.82 -1.99
C LEU A 93 -14.84 -6.72 -2.89
N ILE A 94 -15.14 -7.05 -4.15
CA ILE A 94 -15.54 -6.08 -5.19
C ILE A 94 -17.01 -6.17 -5.63
N GLY A 95 -17.75 -7.15 -5.10
CA GLY A 95 -19.13 -7.46 -5.46
C GLY A 95 -19.24 -8.64 -6.42
N ALA A 96 -20.24 -9.48 -6.19
CA ALA A 96 -20.52 -10.63 -7.05
C ALA A 96 -21.24 -10.18 -8.35
N PRO A 97 -20.90 -10.73 -9.52
CA PRO A 97 -21.63 -10.45 -10.76
C PRO A 97 -23.11 -10.83 -10.66
N PRO A 98 -24.00 -10.22 -11.49
CA PRO A 98 -25.40 -10.60 -11.56
C PRO A 98 -25.58 -12.10 -11.78
N GLY A 99 -26.50 -12.72 -11.03
CA GLY A 99 -26.78 -14.15 -11.10
C GLY A 99 -25.98 -15.03 -10.14
N TYR A 100 -25.04 -14.49 -9.39
CA TYR A 100 -24.32 -15.21 -8.32
C TYR A 100 -24.93 -14.93 -6.96
N VAL A 101 -24.82 -15.89 -6.05
CA VAL A 101 -25.25 -15.75 -4.64
C VAL A 101 -24.46 -14.60 -3.99
N GLY A 102 -25.17 -13.66 -3.35
CA GLY A 102 -24.56 -12.49 -2.70
C GLY A 102 -24.44 -11.24 -3.61
N HIS A 103 -24.97 -11.25 -4.83
CA HIS A 103 -24.95 -10.09 -5.71
C HIS A 103 -25.55 -8.82 -5.09
N GLU A 104 -26.58 -8.95 -4.24
CA GLU A 104 -27.24 -7.81 -3.58
C GLU A 104 -26.40 -7.16 -2.46
N GLN A 105 -25.36 -7.81 -2.00
CA GLN A 105 -24.57 -7.35 -0.84
C GLN A 105 -23.51 -6.31 -1.19
N GLY A 106 -23.26 -6.03 -2.49
CA GLY A 106 -22.19 -5.12 -2.90
C GLY A 106 -20.78 -5.62 -2.55
N GLY A 107 -19.77 -4.77 -2.76
CA GLY A 107 -18.39 -5.10 -2.46
C GLY A 107 -17.93 -4.59 -1.09
N LEU A 108 -17.23 -5.40 -0.31
CA LEU A 108 -16.67 -4.99 0.98
C LEU A 108 -15.73 -3.78 0.86
N LEU A 109 -14.96 -3.72 -0.23
CA LEU A 109 -14.05 -2.62 -0.49
C LEU A 109 -14.80 -1.32 -0.78
N THR A 110 -15.82 -1.37 -1.65
CA THR A 110 -16.65 -0.20 -1.97
C THR A 110 -17.41 0.30 -0.75
N ASP A 111 -17.99 -0.60 0.05
CA ASP A 111 -18.67 -0.27 1.29
C ASP A 111 -17.76 0.43 2.30
N ALA A 112 -16.54 -0.10 2.48
CA ALA A 112 -15.57 0.46 3.41
C ALA A 112 -15.15 1.89 3.01
N ILE A 113 -14.94 2.13 1.72
CA ILE A 113 -14.55 3.46 1.19
C ILE A 113 -15.72 4.44 1.19
N ILE A 114 -16.93 4.02 0.85
CA ILE A 114 -18.13 4.88 0.92
C ILE A 114 -18.35 5.34 2.37
N LYS A 115 -18.16 4.43 3.33
CA LYS A 115 -18.30 4.74 4.76
C LYS A 115 -17.18 5.67 5.27
N ASN A 116 -15.95 5.49 4.77
CA ASN A 116 -14.78 6.26 5.19
C ASN A 116 -14.02 6.80 3.97
N PRO A 117 -14.51 7.88 3.33
CA PRO A 117 -13.92 8.41 2.09
C PRO A 117 -12.53 9.05 2.28
N HIS A 118 -12.14 9.34 3.52
CA HIS A 118 -10.83 9.85 3.91
C HIS A 118 -10.12 8.84 4.79
N CYS A 119 -9.34 7.93 4.20
CA CYS A 119 -8.72 6.84 4.94
C CYS A 119 -7.35 6.46 4.39
N VAL A 120 -6.63 5.65 5.15
CA VAL A 120 -5.50 4.86 4.69
C VAL A 120 -6.01 3.45 4.41
N LEU A 121 -5.99 3.05 3.14
CA LEU A 121 -6.33 1.70 2.71
C LEU A 121 -5.06 0.87 2.65
N LEU A 122 -4.97 -0.15 3.48
CA LEU A 122 -3.86 -1.09 3.54
C LEU A 122 -4.29 -2.44 2.97
N LEU A 123 -3.63 -2.86 1.90
CA LEU A 123 -3.75 -4.20 1.31
C LEU A 123 -2.49 -4.98 1.67
N ASP A 124 -2.62 -5.88 2.64
CA ASP A 124 -1.48 -6.64 3.17
C ASP A 124 -1.22 -7.90 2.30
N GLU A 125 0.05 -8.21 2.03
CA GLU A 125 0.50 -9.36 1.23
C GLU A 125 -0.09 -9.42 -0.19
N ILE A 126 0.01 -8.29 -0.92
CA ILE A 126 -0.62 -8.12 -2.24
C ILE A 126 -0.19 -9.17 -3.27
N GLU A 127 0.98 -9.77 -3.14
CA GLU A 127 1.47 -10.85 -4.02
C GLU A 127 0.62 -12.11 -3.96
N LYS A 128 -0.16 -12.31 -2.90
CA LYS A 128 -1.07 -13.44 -2.74
C LYS A 128 -2.44 -13.21 -3.37
N ALA A 129 -2.76 -11.97 -3.73
CA ALA A 129 -4.05 -11.61 -4.28
C ALA A 129 -4.30 -12.28 -5.64
N HIS A 130 -5.55 -12.64 -5.89
CA HIS A 130 -5.99 -13.09 -7.22
C HIS A 130 -5.76 -12.00 -8.28
N LEU A 131 -5.49 -12.39 -9.52
CA LEU A 131 -5.19 -11.47 -10.63
C LEU A 131 -6.27 -10.41 -10.88
N ASP A 132 -7.53 -10.74 -10.64
CA ASP A 132 -8.64 -9.79 -10.82
C ASP A 132 -8.54 -8.59 -9.86
N ILE A 133 -7.96 -8.76 -8.67
CA ILE A 133 -7.71 -7.66 -7.73
C ILE A 133 -6.72 -6.65 -8.33
N PHE A 134 -5.68 -7.10 -9.01
CA PHE A 134 -4.74 -6.20 -9.68
C PHE A 134 -5.45 -5.36 -10.76
N ASN A 135 -6.38 -5.95 -11.52
CA ASN A 135 -7.16 -5.20 -12.52
C ASN A 135 -8.03 -4.10 -11.86
N VAL A 136 -8.64 -4.41 -10.72
CA VAL A 136 -9.40 -3.44 -9.94
C VAL A 136 -8.50 -2.33 -9.39
N LEU A 137 -7.33 -2.68 -8.88
CA LEU A 137 -6.36 -1.69 -8.36
C LEU A 137 -5.83 -0.78 -9.47
N LEU A 138 -5.60 -1.30 -10.68
CA LEU A 138 -5.25 -0.49 -11.84
C LEU A 138 -6.32 0.57 -12.12
N GLN A 139 -7.60 0.17 -12.14
CA GLN A 139 -8.72 1.09 -12.31
C GLN A 139 -8.77 2.15 -11.20
N VAL A 140 -8.58 1.75 -9.94
CA VAL A 140 -8.54 2.68 -8.80
C VAL A 140 -7.38 3.67 -8.92
N MET A 141 -6.18 3.22 -9.30
CA MET A 141 -5.01 4.08 -9.46
C MET A 141 -5.12 5.04 -10.64
N ASP A 142 -5.86 4.67 -11.69
CA ASP A 142 -6.03 5.51 -12.89
C ASP A 142 -7.18 6.51 -12.77
N ASN A 143 -8.31 6.11 -12.15
CA ASN A 143 -9.55 6.90 -12.16
C ASN A 143 -10.02 7.30 -10.75
N ALA A 144 -9.29 6.92 -9.69
CA ALA A 144 -9.67 7.11 -8.30
C ALA A 144 -11.14 6.75 -8.00
N SER A 145 -11.69 5.79 -8.69
CA SER A 145 -13.06 5.35 -8.52
C SER A 145 -13.23 3.86 -8.82
N LEU A 146 -14.14 3.24 -8.08
CA LEU A 146 -14.52 1.85 -8.28
C LEU A 146 -16.03 1.76 -8.20
N THR A 147 -16.65 1.13 -9.21
CA THR A 147 -18.08 0.83 -9.21
C THR A 147 -18.24 -0.65 -8.92
N ASP A 148 -19.04 -0.99 -7.92
CA ASP A 148 -19.33 -2.37 -7.58
C ASP A 148 -20.42 -2.98 -8.50
N SER A 149 -20.70 -4.25 -8.29
CA SER A 149 -21.73 -5.00 -9.06
C SER A 149 -23.14 -4.47 -8.89
N THR A 150 -23.41 -3.72 -7.82
CA THR A 150 -24.72 -3.10 -7.55
C THR A 150 -24.84 -1.70 -8.15
N GLY A 151 -23.79 -1.21 -8.83
CA GLY A 151 -23.75 0.12 -9.43
C GLY A 151 -23.35 1.25 -8.47
N ARG A 152 -23.00 0.94 -7.21
CA ARG A 152 -22.52 1.95 -6.26
C ARG A 152 -21.09 2.32 -6.57
N LYS A 153 -20.81 3.61 -6.64
CA LYS A 153 -19.49 4.16 -6.95
C LYS A 153 -18.80 4.62 -5.68
N ALA A 154 -17.62 4.07 -5.40
CA ALA A 154 -16.73 4.51 -4.34
C ALA A 154 -15.68 5.49 -4.90
N ASP A 155 -15.39 6.56 -4.15
CA ASP A 155 -14.45 7.62 -4.52
C ASP A 155 -13.14 7.47 -3.72
N PHE A 156 -12.04 7.22 -4.43
CA PHE A 156 -10.72 7.00 -3.86
C PHE A 156 -9.81 8.24 -3.92
N ARG A 157 -10.29 9.39 -4.39
CA ARG A 157 -9.48 10.62 -4.53
C ARG A 157 -8.85 11.08 -3.21
N ASN A 158 -9.46 10.78 -2.07
CA ASN A 158 -8.96 11.15 -0.75
C ASN A 158 -8.40 9.95 0.04
N VAL A 159 -8.12 8.85 -0.64
CA VAL A 159 -7.56 7.63 -0.06
C VAL A 159 -6.04 7.61 -0.26
N ILE A 160 -5.31 7.17 0.76
CA ILE A 160 -3.90 6.79 0.65
C ILE A 160 -3.87 5.27 0.52
N LEU A 161 -3.49 4.77 -0.66
CA LEU A 161 -3.40 3.35 -0.94
C LEU A 161 -2.00 2.85 -0.57
N ILE A 162 -1.92 1.90 0.35
CA ILE A 162 -0.68 1.23 0.76
C ILE A 162 -0.85 -0.26 0.52
N MET A 163 0.09 -0.85 -0.19
CA MET A 163 0.17 -2.29 -0.41
C MET A 163 1.46 -2.81 0.20
N THR A 164 1.42 -3.94 0.90
CA THR A 164 2.64 -4.57 1.40
C THR A 164 2.97 -5.82 0.59
N SER A 165 4.25 -6.10 0.47
CA SER A 165 4.74 -7.31 -0.19
C SER A 165 5.98 -7.86 0.51
N ASN A 166 6.08 -9.18 0.57
CA ASN A 166 7.24 -9.90 1.07
C ASN A 166 8.20 -10.32 -0.05
N VAL A 167 7.89 -9.99 -1.30
CA VAL A 167 8.70 -10.29 -2.47
C VAL A 167 10.07 -9.60 -2.39
N GLY A 168 11.12 -10.35 -2.71
CA GLY A 168 12.51 -9.86 -2.66
C GLY A 168 13.24 -10.18 -1.35
N SER A 169 12.57 -10.81 -0.36
CA SER A 169 13.19 -11.23 0.89
C SER A 169 14.02 -12.52 0.76
N GLU A 170 13.70 -13.38 -0.20
CA GLU A 170 14.31 -14.70 -0.34
C GLU A 170 15.80 -14.66 -0.77
N ASN A 171 16.23 -13.56 -1.37
CA ASN A 171 17.61 -13.42 -1.86
C ASN A 171 18.60 -12.80 -0.85
N ILE A 172 18.14 -12.42 0.35
CA ILE A 172 19.02 -11.81 1.37
C ILE A 172 19.81 -12.87 2.14
N GLY A 173 19.34 -14.13 2.13
CA GLY A 173 19.98 -15.25 2.83
C GLY A 173 20.87 -16.16 1.99
N SER A 174 20.79 -16.10 0.67
CA SER A 174 21.65 -16.85 -0.24
C SER A 174 22.81 -15.97 -0.72
N GLN A 175 23.96 -16.07 -0.05
CA GLN A 175 25.23 -15.62 -0.61
C GLN A 175 25.46 -16.41 -1.91
N SER A 176 25.06 -15.86 -3.04
CA SER A 176 25.58 -16.33 -4.32
C SER A 176 27.05 -15.94 -4.37
N ILE A 177 27.91 -16.95 -4.30
CA ILE A 177 29.36 -16.86 -4.56
C ILE A 177 29.49 -16.49 -6.05
N GLY A 178 29.47 -15.20 -6.35
CA GLY A 178 29.62 -14.69 -7.70
C GLY A 178 29.83 -13.18 -7.66
N PHE A 179 30.92 -12.75 -8.22
CA PHE A 179 31.45 -11.39 -8.33
C PHE A 179 30.43 -10.41 -8.97
N SER A 180 29.55 -9.80 -8.19
CA SER A 180 28.87 -8.56 -8.57
C SER A 180 28.53 -7.74 -7.34
N ASN A 181 29.22 -6.61 -7.19
CA ASN A 181 29.15 -5.66 -6.08
C ASN A 181 27.91 -4.73 -6.13
N ASN A 182 26.71 -5.20 -6.52
CA ASN A 182 25.50 -4.38 -6.54
C ASN A 182 24.37 -5.04 -5.77
N VAL A 183 24.42 -4.88 -4.45
CA VAL A 183 23.37 -5.33 -3.50
C VAL A 183 22.03 -4.61 -3.75
N SER A 184 22.04 -3.48 -4.47
CA SER A 184 20.84 -2.69 -4.80
C SER A 184 19.96 -3.30 -5.92
N ASP A 185 20.52 -4.17 -6.77
CA ASP A 185 19.81 -4.70 -7.96
C ASP A 185 19.09 -6.04 -7.71
N ILE A 186 19.48 -6.77 -6.68
CA ILE A 186 18.93 -8.11 -6.41
C ILE A 186 17.44 -8.06 -6.00
N GLY A 187 17.05 -7.04 -5.24
CA GLY A 187 15.66 -6.86 -4.82
C GLY A 187 14.72 -6.32 -5.92
N SER A 188 15.26 -5.63 -6.94
CA SER A 188 14.45 -5.13 -8.06
C SER A 188 14.01 -6.25 -8.99
N GLY A 189 14.86 -7.21 -9.28
CA GLY A 189 14.56 -8.33 -10.18
C GLY A 189 13.41 -9.25 -9.68
N ALA A 190 13.25 -9.41 -8.37
CA ALA A 190 12.15 -10.19 -7.81
C ALA A 190 10.80 -9.46 -7.93
N LEU A 191 10.78 -8.15 -7.67
CA LEU A 191 9.59 -7.31 -7.86
C LEU A 191 9.18 -7.24 -9.33
N ASP A 192 10.17 -7.21 -10.25
CA ASP A 192 9.95 -7.16 -11.68
C ASP A 192 9.32 -8.45 -12.24
N LYS A 193 9.62 -9.58 -11.62
CA LYS A 193 9.03 -10.88 -11.97
C LYS A 193 7.62 -11.07 -11.39
N THR A 194 7.35 -10.52 -10.21
CA THR A 194 6.08 -10.71 -9.51
C THR A 194 5.01 -9.72 -9.97
N PHE A 195 5.39 -8.46 -10.16
CA PHE A 195 4.44 -7.41 -10.52
C PHE A 195 4.64 -6.97 -11.98
N ARG A 196 3.56 -7.00 -12.75
CA ARG A 196 3.58 -6.55 -14.14
C ARG A 196 4.07 -5.10 -14.25
N PRO A 197 4.82 -4.73 -15.29
CA PRO A 197 5.30 -3.36 -15.49
C PRO A 197 4.17 -2.32 -15.45
N GLU A 198 3.02 -2.67 -15.99
CA GLU A 198 1.83 -1.84 -15.99
C GLU A 198 1.40 -1.43 -14.57
N PHE A 199 1.35 -2.37 -13.63
CA PHE A 199 1.00 -2.13 -12.25
C PHE A 199 2.06 -1.24 -11.56
N ARG A 200 3.34 -1.55 -11.75
CA ARG A 200 4.45 -0.80 -11.14
C ARG A 200 4.51 0.66 -11.60
N ASN A 201 4.22 0.92 -12.88
CA ASN A 201 4.24 2.26 -13.46
C ASN A 201 3.11 3.18 -12.93
N ARG A 202 2.11 2.62 -12.27
CA ARG A 202 1.01 3.38 -11.64
C ARG A 202 1.24 3.67 -10.16
N LEU A 203 2.30 3.09 -9.58
CA LEU A 203 2.68 3.38 -8.20
C LEU A 203 3.43 4.72 -8.14
N ASP A 204 3.06 5.56 -7.18
CA ASP A 204 3.81 6.78 -6.91
C ASP A 204 5.19 6.49 -6.35
N LYS A 205 5.30 5.44 -5.53
CA LYS A 205 6.58 5.04 -4.95
C LYS A 205 6.58 3.58 -4.53
N ILE A 206 7.69 2.88 -4.81
CA ILE A 206 8.05 1.61 -4.18
C ILE A 206 9.00 1.92 -3.03
N VAL A 207 8.59 1.58 -1.82
CA VAL A 207 9.33 1.82 -0.58
C VAL A 207 9.97 0.50 -0.14
N LYS A 208 11.28 0.42 -0.21
CA LYS A 208 12.04 -0.79 0.16
C LYS A 208 12.36 -0.76 1.65
N PHE A 209 11.90 -1.76 2.38
CA PHE A 209 12.21 -2.00 3.78
C PHE A 209 13.42 -2.93 3.90
N LYS A 210 14.38 -2.53 4.72
CA LYS A 210 15.58 -3.33 4.98
C LYS A 210 15.29 -4.36 6.09
N ALA A 211 15.99 -5.49 6.06
CA ALA A 211 16.00 -6.39 7.20
C ALA A 211 16.51 -5.64 8.44
N LEU A 212 15.89 -5.91 9.59
CA LEU A 212 16.32 -5.33 10.87
C LEU A 212 17.64 -5.96 11.27
N SER A 213 18.59 -5.16 11.77
CA SER A 213 19.81 -5.69 12.40
C SER A 213 19.45 -6.34 13.75
N VAL A 214 20.27 -7.29 14.18
CA VAL A 214 20.06 -8.02 15.45
C VAL A 214 19.96 -7.04 16.65
N GLU A 215 20.73 -5.95 16.64
CA GLU A 215 20.72 -4.92 17.67
C GLU A 215 19.39 -4.15 17.80
N ILE A 216 18.58 -4.13 16.74
CA ILE A 216 17.26 -3.46 16.72
C ILE A 216 16.16 -4.40 17.20
N VAL A 217 16.34 -5.71 17.05
CA VAL A 217 15.36 -6.73 17.45
C VAL A 217 15.35 -6.94 18.97
N GLU A 218 16.45 -6.64 19.66
CA GLU A 218 16.60 -6.79 21.12
C GLU A 218 16.09 -5.58 21.94
N ARG A 219 15.55 -4.56 21.29
CA ARG A 219 14.92 -3.37 21.92
C ARG A 219 13.40 -3.41 21.88
#